data_053f0b9f7acb41925720da863a48c6ac
#
_entry.id   053f0b9f7acb41925720da863a48c6ac
#
_cell.length_a   1.000
_cell.length_b   1.000
_cell.length_c   1.000
_cell.angle_alpha   90.00
_cell.angle_beta   90.00
_cell.angle_gamma   90.00
#
_symmetry.space_group_name_H-M   'P 1'
#
loop_
_entity.id
_entity.type
_entity.pdbx_description
1 polymer ?
#
loop_
_entity_poly.entity_id
_entity_poly.type
_entity_poly.pdbx_seq_one_letter_code
_entity_poly.pdbx_strand_id
1 'polypeptide(L)'
;TRYWKQNSKLFIRLYNMFPSMADRKKYQASIPAIFWIEEQYGANEAMFFAEKLVQSGIMELDFNQNGYSYYGHQISHDPGWFLKVMASPHRVNLRRFIDYILFDLYAQGYASVTKSFFVEYLDYLEMQQKFYGKVKEKYPTHFKTEHDIMALKVNQARLLAKCEDFEQQNESIKDLAYSGGGYCIVVPTKPEELAEEGINLSHCVGQYVDRVAGGECHILFLRRRGAPDRSLVTLQLSGKQICQAQGFNRRPITDQERRFLVQWGREKDIQIAV
;
A
#
# COMPACT_ATOMS: atom_id res chain seq x y z
N THR A 1 12.61 31.70 20.75
CA THR A 1 12.37 33.09 21.24
C THR A 1 11.04 33.68 20.77
N ARG A 2 10.50 33.31 19.62
CA ARG A 2 9.24 33.84 19.08
C ARG A 2 8.02 33.28 19.83
N TYR A 3 8.03 32.01 20.20
CA TYR A 3 6.98 31.37 21.00
C TYR A 3 6.87 31.90 22.43
N TRP A 4 8.00 32.21 23.04
CA TRP A 4 8.05 32.71 24.42
C TRP A 4 7.40 34.09 24.64
N LYS A 5 7.26 34.87 23.57
CA LYS A 5 6.63 36.21 23.65
C LYS A 5 5.11 36.17 23.47
N GLN A 6 4.57 35.17 22.82
CA GLN A 6 3.13 35.10 22.49
C GLN A 6 2.28 34.43 23.57
N ASN A 7 2.83 33.49 24.38
CA ASN A 7 2.05 32.68 25.33
C ASN A 7 2.67 32.61 26.73
N SER A 8 2.77 33.75 27.37
CA SER A 8 3.35 33.88 28.73
C SER A 8 2.66 32.98 29.78
N LYS A 9 1.34 32.76 29.68
CA LYS A 9 0.58 31.98 30.66
C LYS A 9 0.88 30.48 30.55
N LEU A 10 0.87 29.89 29.35
CA LEU A 10 1.23 28.48 29.15
C LEU A 10 2.68 28.26 29.56
N PHE A 11 3.57 29.16 29.18
CA PHE A 11 4.98 29.09 29.54
C PHE A 11 5.19 29.04 31.06
N ILE A 12 4.53 29.91 31.80
CA ILE A 12 4.63 29.94 33.27
C ILE A 12 4.12 28.59 33.86
N ARG A 13 3.01 28.07 33.36
CA ARG A 13 2.47 26.77 33.80
C ARG A 13 3.46 25.63 33.52
N LEU A 14 4.02 25.55 32.29
CA LEU A 14 5.03 24.54 31.93
C LEU A 14 6.31 24.72 32.74
N TYR A 15 6.75 25.96 32.97
CA TYR A 15 7.92 26.24 33.80
C TYR A 15 7.76 25.70 35.22
N ASN A 16 6.57 25.88 35.81
CA ASN A 16 6.26 25.36 37.13
C ASN A 16 6.11 23.83 37.16
N MET A 17 5.67 23.23 36.06
CA MET A 17 5.57 21.77 35.91
C MET A 17 6.96 21.11 35.79
N PHE A 18 7.93 21.80 35.17
CA PHE A 18 9.32 21.33 35.01
C PHE A 18 10.29 22.22 35.80
N PRO A 19 10.31 22.11 37.13
CA PRO A 19 11.07 23.03 37.96
C PRO A 19 12.59 22.92 37.81
N SER A 20 13.10 21.73 37.52
CA SER A 20 14.54 21.51 37.37
C SER A 20 15.02 21.66 35.91
N MET A 21 16.30 22.00 35.75
CA MET A 21 16.95 22.06 34.43
C MET A 21 17.01 20.66 33.79
N ALA A 22 17.12 19.62 34.62
CA ALA A 22 17.13 18.22 34.17
C ALA A 22 15.78 17.84 33.56
N ASP A 23 14.67 18.18 34.23
CA ASP A 23 13.31 17.92 33.73
C ASP A 23 13.05 18.66 32.42
N ARG A 24 13.48 19.91 32.31
CA ARG A 24 13.33 20.71 31.08
C ARG A 24 14.07 20.11 29.90
N LYS A 25 15.31 19.59 30.13
CA LYS A 25 16.07 18.87 29.10
C LYS A 25 15.35 17.59 28.68
N LYS A 26 14.82 16.84 29.65
CA LYS A 26 14.10 15.58 29.43
C LYS A 26 12.94 15.71 28.46
N TYR A 27 12.14 16.79 28.58
CA TYR A 27 10.95 16.98 27.76
C TYR A 27 11.14 18.03 26.65
N GLN A 28 12.36 18.47 26.39
CA GLN A 28 12.65 19.51 25.41
C GLN A 28 12.14 19.17 24.01
N ALA A 29 12.23 17.92 23.61
CA ALA A 29 11.78 17.45 22.30
C ALA A 29 10.24 17.55 22.13
N SER A 30 9.48 17.47 23.24
CA SER A 30 8.02 17.52 23.22
C SER A 30 7.46 18.95 23.28
N ILE A 31 8.28 19.96 23.60
CA ILE A 31 7.84 21.36 23.71
C ILE A 31 7.19 21.87 22.41
N PRO A 32 7.71 21.65 21.21
CA PRO A 32 7.07 22.08 19.98
C PRO A 32 5.65 21.51 19.80
N ALA A 33 5.44 20.25 20.17
CA ALA A 33 4.12 19.61 20.11
C ALA A 33 3.14 20.23 21.12
N ILE A 34 3.61 20.53 22.34
CA ILE A 34 2.78 21.21 23.36
C ILE A 34 2.28 22.56 22.85
N PHE A 35 3.17 23.38 22.26
CA PHE A 35 2.79 24.68 21.71
C PHE A 35 1.89 24.57 20.49
N TRP A 36 2.12 23.59 19.65
CA TRP A 36 1.24 23.35 18.53
C TRP A 36 -0.17 22.92 18.97
N ILE A 37 -0.26 22.03 19.97
CA ILE A 37 -1.57 21.65 20.55
C ILE A 37 -2.27 22.89 21.14
N GLU A 38 -1.52 23.81 21.77
CA GLU A 38 -2.10 25.06 22.24
C GLU A 38 -2.67 25.90 21.10
N GLU A 39 -1.93 26.05 20.03
CA GLU A 39 -2.35 26.84 18.87
C GLU A 39 -3.61 26.28 18.20
N GLN A 40 -3.72 24.96 18.09
CA GLN A 40 -4.83 24.29 17.38
C GLN A 40 -6.03 23.99 18.29
N TYR A 41 -5.80 23.68 19.56
CA TYR A 41 -6.82 23.15 20.48
C TYR A 41 -6.94 23.96 21.78
N GLY A 42 -6.05 24.90 22.02
CA GLY A 42 -6.04 25.77 23.20
C GLY A 42 -5.20 25.25 24.38
N ALA A 43 -5.00 26.14 25.35
CA ALA A 43 -4.08 25.92 26.45
C ALA A 43 -4.45 24.76 27.38
N ASN A 44 -5.74 24.42 27.51
CA ASN A 44 -6.17 23.30 28.35
C ASN A 44 -5.74 21.96 27.76
N GLU A 45 -5.84 21.79 26.42
CA GLU A 45 -5.40 20.58 25.74
C GLU A 45 -3.88 20.43 25.74
N ALA A 46 -3.17 21.54 25.58
CA ALA A 46 -1.71 21.58 25.70
C ALA A 46 -1.24 21.17 27.10
N MET A 47 -1.91 21.66 28.15
CA MET A 47 -1.61 21.25 29.52
C MET A 47 -1.96 19.81 29.79
N PHE A 48 -3.10 19.32 29.30
CA PHE A 48 -3.47 17.91 29.39
C PHE A 48 -2.37 17.03 28.81
N PHE A 49 -1.89 17.34 27.60
CA PHE A 49 -0.79 16.58 26.98
C PHE A 49 0.49 16.63 27.82
N ALA A 50 0.90 17.81 28.30
CA ALA A 50 2.09 17.95 29.12
C ALA A 50 2.00 17.15 30.43
N GLU A 51 0.84 17.18 31.11
CA GLU A 51 0.59 16.41 32.32
C GLU A 51 0.65 14.89 32.07
N LYS A 52 0.04 14.42 30.99
CA LYS A 52 0.09 13.00 30.59
C LYS A 52 1.50 12.56 30.23
N LEU A 53 2.26 13.40 29.55
CA LEU A 53 3.65 13.12 29.20
C LEU A 53 4.51 12.92 30.47
N VAL A 54 4.33 13.79 31.47
CA VAL A 54 5.02 13.64 32.77
C VAL A 54 4.58 12.36 33.49
N GLN A 55 3.27 12.07 33.53
CA GLN A 55 2.71 10.88 34.17
C GLN A 55 3.21 9.57 33.53
N SER A 56 3.35 9.54 32.22
CA SER A 56 3.81 8.34 31.49
C SER A 56 5.29 8.03 31.72
N GLY A 57 6.11 9.03 32.08
CA GLY A 57 7.56 8.92 32.15
C GLY A 57 8.25 8.71 30.81
N ILE A 58 7.50 8.73 29.70
CA ILE A 58 8.03 8.60 28.33
C ILE A 58 8.80 9.85 27.97
N MET A 59 10.09 9.71 27.68
CA MET A 59 10.99 10.84 27.42
C MET A 59 11.06 11.23 25.95
N GLU A 60 10.80 10.30 25.05
CA GLU A 60 10.96 10.48 23.61
C GLU A 60 9.69 10.10 22.88
N LEU A 61 8.92 11.11 22.51
CA LEU A 61 7.97 11.03 21.42
C LEU A 61 8.64 11.61 20.20
N ASP A 62 8.89 10.82 19.18
CA ASP A 62 9.48 11.32 17.94
C ASP A 62 8.43 12.09 17.13
N PHE A 63 8.35 13.39 17.42
CA PHE A 63 7.50 14.32 16.68
C PHE A 63 8.16 14.84 15.40
N ASN A 64 9.43 14.47 15.13
CA ASN A 64 10.23 15.09 14.08
C ASN A 64 10.55 14.14 12.92
N GLN A 65 10.35 14.60 11.70
CA GLN A 65 10.74 13.87 10.48
C GLN A 65 12.23 13.98 10.16
N ASN A 66 12.88 15.02 10.63
CA ASN A 66 14.27 15.30 10.30
C ASN A 66 15.10 15.12 11.55
N GLY A 67 15.96 14.13 11.56
CA GLY A 67 16.95 13.95 12.60
C GLY A 67 17.60 15.29 12.92
N TYR A 68 17.63 15.65 14.20
CA TYR A 68 18.23 16.87 14.67
C TYR A 68 19.69 16.98 14.20
N SER A 69 19.98 17.95 13.36
CA SER A 69 21.33 18.51 13.29
C SER A 69 21.49 19.43 14.48
N TYR A 70 22.35 19.07 15.41
CA TYR A 70 22.63 19.80 16.64
C TYR A 70 23.33 21.17 16.40
N TYR A 71 23.61 21.51 15.15
CA TYR A 71 24.32 22.71 14.72
C TYR A 71 23.58 23.46 13.61
N GLY A 72 22.43 24.05 13.96
CA GLY A 72 21.77 24.93 13.01
C GLY A 72 20.44 25.46 13.50
N HIS A 73 20.32 26.76 13.66
CA HIS A 73 19.21 27.57 14.18
C HIS A 73 17.90 27.48 13.38
N GLN A 74 17.41 26.31 13.07
CA GLN A 74 16.02 26.16 12.63
C GLN A 74 15.38 25.05 13.45
N ILE A 75 14.70 25.45 14.54
CA ILE A 75 13.67 24.62 15.13
C ILE A 75 12.58 24.51 14.06
N SER A 76 12.54 23.39 13.37
CA SER A 76 11.45 23.06 12.48
C SER A 76 10.17 23.01 13.31
N HIS A 77 9.22 23.87 12.99
CA HIS A 77 7.93 23.97 13.67
C HIS A 77 6.96 22.86 13.26
N ASP A 78 7.44 21.83 12.58
CA ASP A 78 6.65 20.70 12.17
C ASP A 78 6.65 19.65 13.28
N PRO A 79 5.58 19.49 14.05
CA PRO A 79 5.43 18.42 15.05
C PRO A 79 5.31 17.03 14.39
N GLY A 80 5.64 16.95 13.13
CA GLY A 80 5.88 15.71 12.42
C GLY A 80 4.66 14.83 12.25
N TRP A 81 4.86 13.55 12.49
CA TRP A 81 3.88 12.51 12.23
C TRP A 81 2.67 12.54 13.15
N PHE A 82 2.81 13.01 14.40
CA PHE A 82 1.67 13.22 15.30
C PHE A 82 0.63 14.15 14.65
N LEU A 83 1.09 15.26 14.03
CA LEU A 83 0.19 16.19 13.32
C LEU A 83 -0.47 15.54 12.12
N LYS A 84 0.24 14.72 11.37
CA LYS A 84 -0.36 14.00 10.24
C LYS A 84 -1.50 13.11 10.69
N VAL A 85 -1.36 12.46 11.85
CA VAL A 85 -2.45 11.68 12.45
C VAL A 85 -3.63 12.57 12.82
N MET A 86 -3.37 13.70 13.50
CA MET A 86 -4.42 14.61 13.94
C MET A 86 -5.12 15.32 12.77
N ALA A 87 -4.38 15.66 11.71
CA ALA A 87 -4.91 16.27 10.49
C ALA A 87 -5.55 15.25 9.54
N SER A 88 -5.45 13.96 9.82
CA SER A 88 -5.99 12.91 8.96
C SER A 88 -7.52 12.97 8.87
N PRO A 89 -8.12 12.53 7.75
CA PRO A 89 -9.58 12.50 7.58
C PRO A 89 -10.29 11.55 8.55
N HIS A 90 -9.54 10.74 9.28
CA HIS A 90 -10.07 9.69 10.16
C HIS A 90 -10.64 10.20 11.49
N ARG A 91 -10.55 11.52 11.76
CA ARG A 91 -11.12 12.18 12.95
C ARG A 91 -10.68 11.50 14.26
N VAL A 92 -9.37 11.41 14.45
CA VAL A 92 -8.77 10.87 15.68
C VAL A 92 -9.04 11.84 16.84
N ASN A 93 -9.52 11.34 17.98
CA ASN A 93 -9.75 12.18 19.16
C ASN A 93 -8.42 12.46 19.86
N LEU A 94 -8.08 13.73 20.05
CA LEU A 94 -6.80 14.17 20.58
C LEU A 94 -6.50 13.54 21.97
N ARG A 95 -7.40 13.68 22.93
CA ARG A 95 -7.18 13.19 24.31
C ARG A 95 -7.05 11.69 24.35
N ARG A 96 -7.95 10.98 23.66
CA ARG A 96 -7.88 9.50 23.62
C ARG A 96 -6.63 9.01 22.88
N PHE A 97 -6.18 9.72 21.85
CA PHE A 97 -4.94 9.36 21.16
C PHE A 97 -3.69 9.61 22.02
N ILE A 98 -3.68 10.70 22.80
CA ILE A 98 -2.63 10.97 23.77
C ILE A 98 -2.56 9.83 24.81
N ASP A 99 -3.69 9.45 25.40
CA ASP A 99 -3.74 8.34 26.34
C ASP A 99 -3.27 7.02 25.67
N TYR A 100 -3.69 6.78 24.42
CA TYR A 100 -3.31 5.59 23.68
C TYR A 100 -1.80 5.49 23.46
N ILE A 101 -1.16 6.56 22.97
CA ILE A 101 0.27 6.53 22.68
C ILE A 101 1.15 6.53 23.93
N LEU A 102 0.68 7.11 25.03
CA LEU A 102 1.46 7.23 26.27
C LEU A 102 1.26 6.07 27.25
N PHE A 103 0.10 5.42 27.23
CA PHE A 103 -0.23 4.37 28.20
C PHE A 103 -0.59 3.04 27.55
N ASP A 104 -1.51 3.03 26.60
CA ASP A 104 -1.99 1.76 26.02
C ASP A 104 -0.90 1.06 25.20
N LEU A 105 -0.12 1.82 24.40
CA LEU A 105 0.99 1.25 23.66
C LEU A 105 2.14 0.78 24.56
N TYR A 106 2.41 1.53 25.62
CA TYR A 106 3.40 1.09 26.60
C TYR A 106 3.01 -0.25 27.25
N ALA A 107 1.74 -0.39 27.60
CA ALA A 107 1.20 -1.67 28.09
C ALA A 107 1.27 -2.82 27.08
N GLN A 108 1.34 -2.51 25.78
CA GLN A 108 1.55 -3.47 24.69
C GLN A 108 3.05 -3.78 24.44
N GLY A 109 3.96 -3.21 25.23
CA GLY A 109 5.41 -3.43 25.12
C GLY A 109 6.16 -2.44 24.24
N TYR A 110 5.54 -1.33 23.80
CA TYR A 110 6.23 -0.27 23.08
C TYR A 110 7.04 0.58 24.05
N ALA A 111 8.37 0.45 24.01
CA ALA A 111 9.27 1.23 24.86
C ALA A 111 9.35 2.72 24.46
N SER A 112 9.05 3.02 23.19
CA SER A 112 9.01 4.38 22.63
C SER A 112 8.00 4.45 21.49
N VAL A 113 7.46 5.65 21.25
CA VAL A 113 6.57 5.93 20.11
C VAL A 113 7.38 6.71 19.07
N THR A 114 7.75 6.02 18.00
CA THR A 114 8.61 6.56 16.94
C THR A 114 7.81 6.90 15.69
N LYS A 115 8.48 7.51 14.70
CA LYS A 115 7.95 7.74 13.36
C LYS A 115 7.33 6.48 12.75
N SER A 116 7.98 5.32 12.93
CA SER A 116 7.47 4.04 12.40
C SER A 116 6.06 3.74 12.90
N PHE A 117 5.81 3.90 14.19
CA PHE A 117 4.47 3.72 14.74
C PHE A 117 3.43 4.64 14.09
N PHE A 118 3.72 5.94 13.94
CA PHE A 118 2.75 6.88 13.35
C PHE A 118 2.44 6.55 11.88
N VAL A 119 3.45 6.11 11.11
CA VAL A 119 3.27 5.64 9.73
C VAL A 119 2.37 4.41 9.70
N GLU A 120 2.70 3.38 10.48
CA GLU A 120 1.91 2.15 10.57
C GLU A 120 0.48 2.42 11.09
N TYR A 121 0.32 3.38 12.01
CA TYR A 121 -0.99 3.75 12.53
C TYR A 121 -1.87 4.43 11.47
N LEU A 122 -1.32 5.35 10.68
CA LEU A 122 -2.05 5.95 9.56
C LEU A 122 -2.41 4.92 8.50
N ASP A 123 -1.49 4.03 8.17
CA ASP A 123 -1.72 2.94 7.23
C ASP A 123 -2.83 1.99 7.73
N TYR A 124 -2.82 1.65 9.02
CA TYR A 124 -3.88 0.85 9.65
C TYR A 124 -5.27 1.51 9.53
N LEU A 125 -5.37 2.81 9.78
CA LEU A 125 -6.64 3.53 9.64
C LEU A 125 -7.10 3.58 8.17
N GLU A 126 -6.17 3.79 7.25
CA GLU A 126 -6.48 3.82 5.82
C GLU A 126 -6.87 2.44 5.27
N MET A 127 -6.20 1.38 5.70
CA MET A 127 -6.58 0.00 5.37
C MET A 127 -7.99 -0.32 5.84
N GLN A 128 -8.38 0.07 7.07
CA GLN A 128 -9.76 -0.10 7.54
C GLN A 128 -10.75 0.69 6.69
N GLN A 129 -10.43 1.96 6.36
CA GLN A 129 -11.29 2.80 5.53
C GLN A 129 -11.51 2.18 4.15
N LYS A 130 -10.46 1.65 3.51
CA LYS A 130 -10.56 0.96 2.22
C LYS A 130 -11.36 -0.33 2.30
N PHE A 131 -11.10 -1.15 3.30
CA PHE A 131 -11.70 -2.49 3.40
C PHE A 131 -13.13 -2.47 3.90
N TYR A 132 -13.46 -1.63 4.90
CA TYR A 132 -14.77 -1.57 5.53
C TYR A 132 -15.62 -0.37 5.12
N GLY A 133 -15.10 0.55 4.30
CA GLY A 133 -15.74 1.84 4.02
C GLY A 133 -15.71 2.83 5.18
N LYS A 134 -15.19 2.42 6.34
CA LYS A 134 -15.06 3.24 7.56
C LYS A 134 -13.98 2.69 8.48
N VAL A 135 -13.42 3.55 9.33
CA VAL A 135 -12.56 3.11 10.44
C VAL A 135 -13.43 2.54 11.56
N LYS A 136 -13.27 1.27 11.89
CA LYS A 136 -14.03 0.56 12.94
C LYS A 136 -13.37 0.71 14.29
N GLU A 137 -12.03 0.52 14.36
CA GLU A 137 -11.26 0.56 15.59
C GLU A 137 -10.04 1.47 15.42
N LYS A 138 -9.95 2.51 16.25
CA LYS A 138 -8.84 3.47 16.22
C LYS A 138 -7.75 3.16 17.24
N TYR A 139 -8.09 2.46 18.31
CA TYR A 139 -7.23 2.27 19.48
C TYR A 139 -7.14 0.79 19.87
N PRO A 140 -6.62 -0.08 19.00
CA PRO A 140 -6.62 -1.51 19.24
C PRO A 140 -5.72 -1.89 20.43
N THR A 141 -6.14 -2.87 21.21
CA THR A 141 -5.41 -3.37 22.38
C THR A 141 -4.16 -4.18 22.00
N HIS A 142 -4.05 -4.61 20.73
CA HIS A 142 -2.91 -5.32 20.16
C HIS A 142 -2.58 -4.75 18.79
N PHE A 143 -2.04 -3.52 18.77
CA PHE A 143 -1.87 -2.73 17.54
C PHE A 143 -1.15 -3.48 16.43
N LYS A 144 0.01 -4.09 16.74
CA LYS A 144 0.80 -4.80 15.71
C LYS A 144 0.03 -5.94 15.08
N THR A 145 -0.65 -6.74 15.90
CA THR A 145 -1.48 -7.86 15.43
C THR A 145 -2.63 -7.39 14.55
N GLU A 146 -3.35 -6.37 14.99
CA GLU A 146 -4.49 -5.83 14.23
C GLU A 146 -4.05 -5.16 12.93
N HIS A 147 -2.92 -4.46 12.91
CA HIS A 147 -2.32 -3.93 11.70
C HIS A 147 -1.99 -5.05 10.70
N ASP A 148 -1.31 -6.11 11.14
CA ASP A 148 -0.91 -7.21 10.27
C ASP A 148 -2.12 -7.99 9.74
N ILE A 149 -3.16 -8.20 10.56
CA ILE A 149 -4.43 -8.79 10.12
C ILE A 149 -5.10 -7.92 9.05
N MET A 150 -5.12 -6.60 9.22
CA MET A 150 -5.69 -5.69 8.22
C MET A 150 -4.90 -5.71 6.92
N ALA A 151 -3.57 -5.73 6.98
CA ALA A 151 -2.72 -5.84 5.80
C ALA A 151 -3.00 -7.14 5.02
N LEU A 152 -3.15 -8.27 5.71
CA LEU A 152 -3.53 -9.54 5.08
C LEU A 152 -4.89 -9.46 4.39
N LYS A 153 -5.93 -8.90 5.05
CA LYS A 153 -7.27 -8.75 4.47
C LYS A 153 -7.28 -7.89 3.22
N VAL A 154 -6.60 -6.76 3.24
CA VAL A 154 -6.51 -5.84 2.10
C VAL A 154 -5.76 -6.51 0.94
N ASN A 155 -4.66 -7.22 1.21
CA ASN A 155 -3.91 -7.93 0.18
C ASN A 155 -4.73 -9.06 -0.45
N GLN A 156 -5.46 -9.84 0.36
CA GLN A 156 -6.35 -10.89 -0.16
C GLN A 156 -7.47 -10.31 -1.04
N ALA A 157 -8.13 -9.23 -0.60
CA ALA A 157 -9.16 -8.57 -1.39
C ALA A 157 -8.61 -8.02 -2.71
N ARG A 158 -7.39 -7.47 -2.69
CA ARG A 158 -6.72 -6.98 -3.90
C ARG A 158 -6.40 -8.12 -4.89
N LEU A 159 -5.93 -9.26 -4.38
CA LEU A 159 -5.66 -10.41 -5.23
C LEU A 159 -6.93 -10.96 -5.86
N LEU A 160 -8.02 -11.09 -5.08
CA LEU A 160 -9.32 -11.53 -5.59
C LEU A 160 -9.86 -10.58 -6.67
N ALA A 161 -9.81 -9.27 -6.42
CA ALA A 161 -10.24 -8.29 -7.42
C ALA A 161 -9.44 -8.40 -8.73
N LYS A 162 -8.12 -8.60 -8.65
CA LYS A 162 -7.29 -8.82 -9.84
C LYS A 162 -7.65 -10.10 -10.59
N CYS A 163 -8.00 -11.16 -9.87
CA CYS A 163 -8.46 -12.39 -10.52
C CYS A 163 -9.80 -12.17 -11.25
N GLU A 164 -10.75 -11.47 -10.62
CA GLU A 164 -12.04 -11.12 -11.22
C GLU A 164 -11.86 -10.24 -12.47
N ASP A 165 -11.02 -9.21 -12.40
CA ASP A 165 -10.70 -8.34 -13.54
C ASP A 165 -10.06 -9.14 -14.68
N PHE A 166 -9.11 -10.03 -14.37
CA PHE A 166 -8.48 -10.90 -15.37
C PHE A 166 -9.49 -11.83 -16.05
N GLU A 167 -10.35 -12.49 -15.27
CA GLU A 167 -11.40 -13.37 -15.79
C GLU A 167 -12.38 -12.59 -16.67
N GLN A 168 -12.81 -11.40 -16.27
CA GLN A 168 -13.70 -10.54 -17.04
C GLN A 168 -13.09 -10.12 -18.38
N GLN A 169 -11.79 -9.71 -18.38
CA GLN A 169 -11.08 -9.35 -19.61
C GLN A 169 -11.00 -10.53 -20.58
N ASN A 170 -10.69 -11.72 -20.08
CA ASN A 170 -10.58 -12.90 -20.94
C ASN A 170 -11.94 -13.48 -21.38
N GLU A 171 -12.99 -13.33 -20.55
CA GLU A 171 -14.37 -13.64 -20.97
C GLU A 171 -14.80 -12.79 -22.16
N SER A 172 -14.36 -11.51 -22.23
CA SER A 172 -14.69 -10.61 -23.35
C SER A 172 -14.14 -11.07 -24.70
N ILE A 173 -13.11 -11.92 -24.69
CA ILE A 173 -12.45 -12.44 -25.90
C ILE A 173 -12.59 -13.97 -26.05
N LYS A 174 -13.46 -14.61 -25.28
CA LYS A 174 -13.64 -16.08 -25.34
C LYS A 174 -13.98 -16.60 -26.74
N ASP A 175 -14.67 -15.78 -27.53
CA ASP A 175 -15.05 -16.11 -28.90
C ASP A 175 -13.83 -16.23 -29.85
N LEU A 176 -12.65 -15.79 -29.43
CA LEU A 176 -11.39 -16.01 -30.16
C LEU A 176 -10.88 -17.45 -30.06
N ALA A 177 -11.40 -18.24 -29.11
CA ALA A 177 -11.11 -19.67 -29.06
C ALA A 177 -11.48 -20.35 -30.42
N TYR A 178 -10.61 -21.22 -30.87
CA TYR A 178 -10.74 -21.82 -32.19
C TYR A 178 -10.01 -23.19 -32.27
N SER A 179 -10.50 -24.06 -33.11
CA SER A 179 -9.86 -25.35 -33.33
C SER A 179 -9.95 -25.76 -34.82
N GLY A 180 -8.81 -25.99 -35.45
CA GLY A 180 -8.73 -26.36 -36.86
C GLY A 180 -7.29 -26.76 -37.26
N GLY A 181 -7.08 -27.35 -38.42
CA GLY A 181 -5.76 -27.55 -39.01
C GLY A 181 -4.68 -28.22 -38.11
N GLY A 182 -5.08 -29.02 -37.13
CA GLY A 182 -4.15 -29.65 -36.19
C GLY A 182 -3.76 -28.82 -34.98
N TYR A 183 -4.25 -27.58 -34.89
CA TYR A 183 -3.98 -26.64 -33.79
C TYR A 183 -5.28 -26.10 -33.16
N CYS A 184 -5.15 -25.47 -32.00
CA CYS A 184 -6.23 -24.71 -31.37
C CYS A 184 -5.72 -23.44 -30.69
N ILE A 185 -6.58 -22.44 -30.61
CA ILE A 185 -6.38 -21.24 -29.79
C ILE A 185 -7.16 -21.43 -28.49
N VAL A 186 -6.46 -21.26 -27.38
CA VAL A 186 -7.01 -21.33 -26.03
C VAL A 186 -6.94 -19.94 -25.38
N VAL A 187 -8.04 -19.50 -24.80
CA VAL A 187 -8.12 -18.27 -23.99
C VAL A 187 -7.92 -18.69 -22.53
N PRO A 188 -6.90 -18.19 -21.83
CA PRO A 188 -6.73 -18.52 -20.42
C PRO A 188 -7.89 -17.96 -19.58
N THR A 189 -8.29 -18.69 -18.56
CA THR A 189 -9.39 -18.32 -17.68
C THR A 189 -8.91 -17.78 -16.33
N LYS A 190 -7.69 -18.14 -15.92
CA LYS A 190 -7.12 -17.81 -14.62
C LYS A 190 -5.71 -17.23 -14.73
N PRO A 191 -5.32 -16.31 -13.81
CA PRO A 191 -3.98 -15.75 -13.79
C PRO A 191 -2.85 -16.78 -13.68
N GLU A 192 -3.09 -17.89 -12.96
CA GLU A 192 -2.13 -18.96 -12.74
C GLU A 192 -1.68 -19.61 -14.06
N GLU A 193 -2.57 -19.69 -15.05
CA GLU A 193 -2.26 -20.26 -16.36
C GLU A 193 -1.15 -19.48 -17.10
N LEU A 194 -1.08 -18.14 -16.88
CA LEU A 194 0.02 -17.33 -17.42
C LEU A 194 1.35 -17.65 -16.75
N ALA A 195 1.32 -17.87 -15.44
CA ALA A 195 2.51 -18.23 -14.68
C ALA A 195 3.05 -19.60 -15.11
N GLU A 196 2.17 -20.60 -15.25
CA GLU A 196 2.51 -21.93 -15.73
C GLU A 196 3.05 -21.89 -17.16
N GLU A 197 2.42 -21.10 -18.04
CA GLU A 197 2.89 -20.92 -19.42
C GLU A 197 4.29 -20.33 -19.46
N GLY A 198 4.57 -19.32 -18.62
CA GLY A 198 5.89 -18.71 -18.51
C GLY A 198 6.97 -19.70 -18.08
N ILE A 199 6.65 -20.56 -17.12
CA ILE A 199 7.54 -21.64 -16.64
C ILE A 199 7.77 -22.65 -17.77
N ASN A 200 6.71 -23.15 -18.40
CA ASN A 200 6.76 -24.18 -19.42
C ASN A 200 7.52 -23.74 -20.67
N LEU A 201 7.41 -22.48 -21.07
CA LEU A 201 8.06 -21.92 -22.27
C LEU A 201 9.31 -21.13 -21.98
N SER A 202 9.74 -21.00 -20.72
CA SER A 202 10.93 -20.26 -20.29
C SER A 202 10.92 -18.80 -20.78
N HIS A 203 9.80 -18.09 -20.55
CA HIS A 203 9.67 -16.66 -20.86
C HIS A 203 8.78 -15.92 -19.82
N CYS A 204 8.74 -14.60 -19.91
CA CYS A 204 8.23 -13.73 -18.84
C CYS A 204 6.70 -13.49 -18.88
N VAL A 205 5.90 -14.30 -19.58
CA VAL A 205 4.45 -14.05 -19.70
C VAL A 205 3.70 -14.07 -18.35
N GLY A 206 4.20 -14.77 -17.35
CA GLY A 206 3.64 -14.73 -15.99
C GLY A 206 3.57 -13.33 -15.37
N GLN A 207 4.39 -12.38 -15.86
CA GLN A 207 4.37 -10.98 -15.40
C GLN A 207 3.26 -10.14 -16.08
N TYR A 208 2.53 -10.71 -17.04
CA TYR A 208 1.51 -9.99 -17.81
C TYR A 208 0.13 -9.96 -17.12
N VAL A 209 -0.04 -10.64 -15.98
CA VAL A 209 -1.32 -10.70 -15.26
C VAL A 209 -1.90 -9.30 -15.02
N ASP A 210 -1.10 -8.35 -14.50
CA ASP A 210 -1.56 -6.99 -14.23
C ASP A 210 -1.95 -6.23 -15.51
N ARG A 211 -1.25 -6.47 -16.61
CA ARG A 211 -1.54 -5.84 -17.91
C ARG A 211 -2.82 -6.39 -18.53
N VAL A 212 -3.06 -7.70 -18.39
CA VAL A 212 -4.30 -8.33 -18.85
C VAL A 212 -5.47 -7.85 -18.00
N ALA A 213 -5.38 -7.90 -16.67
CA ALA A 213 -6.42 -7.40 -15.77
C ALA A 213 -6.73 -5.90 -16.00
N GLY A 214 -5.71 -5.09 -16.32
CA GLY A 214 -5.87 -3.68 -16.69
C GLY A 214 -6.40 -3.42 -18.11
N GLY A 215 -6.64 -4.47 -18.92
CA GLY A 215 -7.14 -4.34 -20.29
C GLY A 215 -6.13 -3.79 -21.31
N GLU A 216 -4.82 -3.76 -20.97
CA GLU A 216 -3.78 -3.26 -21.88
C GLU A 216 -3.48 -4.21 -23.03
N CYS A 217 -3.64 -5.51 -22.80
CA CYS A 217 -3.45 -6.56 -23.78
C CYS A 217 -4.16 -7.83 -23.33
N HIS A 218 -4.27 -8.79 -24.26
CA HIS A 218 -4.70 -10.16 -23.93
C HIS A 218 -3.60 -11.16 -24.29
N ILE A 219 -3.57 -12.26 -23.56
CA ILE A 219 -2.69 -13.40 -23.85
C ILE A 219 -3.54 -14.57 -24.30
N LEU A 220 -3.16 -15.18 -25.40
CA LEU A 220 -3.77 -16.38 -25.96
C LEU A 220 -2.71 -17.47 -26.08
N PHE A 221 -3.13 -18.72 -26.04
CA PHE A 221 -2.24 -19.87 -26.21
C PHE A 221 -2.54 -20.57 -27.52
N LEU A 222 -1.54 -20.72 -28.36
CA LEU A 222 -1.59 -21.69 -29.48
C LEU A 222 -1.15 -23.04 -28.96
N ARG A 223 -1.98 -24.04 -29.18
CA ARG A 223 -1.77 -25.43 -28.75
C ARG A 223 -1.88 -26.40 -29.94
N ARG A 224 -1.34 -27.60 -29.78
CA ARG A 224 -1.69 -28.70 -30.68
C ARG A 224 -3.07 -29.24 -30.30
N ARG A 225 -3.95 -29.46 -31.27
CA ARG A 225 -5.30 -29.99 -31.04
C ARG A 225 -5.31 -31.33 -30.28
N GLY A 226 -4.31 -32.20 -30.52
CA GLY A 226 -4.18 -33.49 -29.82
C GLY A 226 -3.53 -33.39 -28.42
N ALA A 227 -3.09 -32.19 -28.00
CA ALA A 227 -2.48 -31.97 -26.70
C ALA A 227 -2.72 -30.52 -26.26
N PRO A 228 -3.99 -30.14 -26.00
CA PRO A 228 -4.36 -28.74 -25.68
C PRO A 228 -3.78 -28.25 -24.34
N ASP A 229 -3.44 -29.17 -23.45
CA ASP A 229 -2.86 -28.88 -22.15
C ASP A 229 -1.32 -28.62 -22.22
N ARG A 230 -0.69 -28.90 -23.36
CA ARG A 230 0.76 -28.71 -23.52
C ARG A 230 1.08 -27.35 -24.14
N SER A 231 1.92 -26.60 -23.46
CA SER A 231 2.42 -25.32 -23.93
C SER A 231 3.16 -25.46 -25.27
N LEU A 232 2.85 -24.60 -26.24
CA LEU A 232 3.47 -24.59 -27.56
C LEU A 232 3.93 -23.19 -27.98
N VAL A 233 3.01 -22.22 -28.06
CA VAL A 233 3.30 -20.82 -28.38
C VAL A 233 2.36 -19.92 -27.59
N THR A 234 2.92 -18.86 -27.01
CA THR A 234 2.17 -17.77 -26.39
C THR A 234 1.99 -16.64 -27.41
N LEU A 235 0.78 -16.10 -27.49
CA LEU A 235 0.40 -15.01 -28.37
C LEU A 235 0.03 -13.78 -27.53
N GLN A 236 0.55 -12.60 -27.89
CA GLN A 236 0.08 -11.34 -27.31
C GLN A 236 -0.84 -10.65 -28.33
N LEU A 237 -2.08 -10.41 -27.91
CA LEU A 237 -3.09 -9.65 -28.66
C LEU A 237 -3.17 -8.23 -28.08
N SER A 238 -3.03 -7.22 -28.93
CA SER A 238 -3.28 -5.82 -28.57
C SER A 238 -4.29 -5.23 -29.55
N GLY A 239 -5.44 -4.79 -29.03
CA GLY A 239 -6.58 -4.47 -29.88
C GLY A 239 -6.97 -5.67 -30.76
N LYS A 240 -6.89 -5.51 -32.10
CA LYS A 240 -7.17 -6.58 -33.08
C LYS A 240 -5.91 -7.13 -33.75
N GLN A 241 -4.76 -7.06 -33.09
CA GLN A 241 -3.49 -7.46 -33.69
C GLN A 241 -2.69 -8.38 -32.80
N ILE A 242 -2.22 -9.52 -33.34
CA ILE A 242 -1.18 -10.33 -32.70
C ILE A 242 0.15 -9.63 -32.95
N CYS A 243 0.71 -9.05 -31.90
CA CYS A 243 1.97 -8.30 -31.93
C CYS A 243 3.17 -9.13 -31.45
N GLN A 244 2.93 -10.27 -30.78
CA GLN A 244 3.97 -11.20 -30.34
C GLN A 244 3.47 -12.63 -30.42
N ALA A 245 4.35 -13.54 -30.90
CA ALA A 245 4.12 -14.98 -30.89
C ALA A 245 5.44 -15.71 -30.60
N GLN A 246 5.54 -16.36 -29.43
CA GLN A 246 6.79 -16.93 -28.94
C GLN A 246 6.58 -18.35 -28.39
N GLY A 247 7.37 -19.29 -28.85
CA GLY A 247 7.47 -20.63 -28.28
C GLY A 247 8.59 -20.74 -27.22
N PHE A 248 8.97 -21.98 -26.89
CA PHE A 248 10.00 -22.25 -25.89
C PHE A 248 11.29 -21.47 -26.13
N ASN A 249 11.87 -20.90 -25.07
CA ASN A 249 13.04 -20.00 -25.12
C ASN A 249 12.90 -18.88 -26.17
N ARG A 250 11.69 -18.32 -26.30
CA ARG A 250 11.35 -17.24 -27.25
C ARG A 250 11.58 -17.62 -28.72
N ARG A 251 11.52 -18.90 -29.05
CA ARG A 251 11.63 -19.30 -30.47
C ARG A 251 10.54 -18.64 -31.30
N PRO A 252 10.83 -18.23 -32.55
CA PRO A 252 9.81 -17.76 -33.48
C PRO A 252 8.84 -18.89 -33.83
N ILE A 253 7.67 -18.54 -34.34
CA ILE A 253 6.69 -19.46 -34.86
C ILE A 253 7.19 -20.13 -36.14
N THR A 254 6.80 -21.41 -36.32
CA THR A 254 7.07 -22.15 -37.55
C THR A 254 6.11 -21.74 -38.68
N ASP A 255 6.44 -22.11 -39.94
CA ASP A 255 5.57 -21.83 -41.08
C ASP A 255 4.18 -22.49 -40.96
N GLN A 256 4.09 -23.66 -40.33
CA GLN A 256 2.80 -24.31 -40.05
C GLN A 256 1.98 -23.53 -39.04
N GLU A 257 2.59 -23.13 -37.94
CA GLU A 257 1.96 -22.30 -36.92
C GLU A 257 1.49 -20.94 -37.51
N ARG A 258 2.33 -20.32 -38.36
CA ARG A 258 1.99 -19.08 -39.05
C ARG A 258 0.79 -19.25 -39.99
N ARG A 259 0.76 -20.31 -40.81
CA ARG A 259 -0.37 -20.59 -41.72
C ARG A 259 -1.67 -20.75 -40.93
N PHE A 260 -1.63 -21.49 -39.84
CA PHE A 260 -2.78 -21.65 -38.96
C PHE A 260 -3.24 -20.29 -38.36
N LEU A 261 -2.30 -19.49 -37.84
CA LEU A 261 -2.65 -18.18 -37.26
C LEU A 261 -3.24 -17.23 -38.32
N VAL A 262 -2.74 -17.24 -39.55
CA VAL A 262 -3.30 -16.43 -40.65
C VAL A 262 -4.72 -16.87 -41.00
N GLN A 263 -4.99 -18.19 -41.03
CA GLN A 263 -6.35 -18.69 -41.26
C GLN A 263 -7.29 -18.27 -40.12
N TRP A 264 -6.88 -18.51 -38.88
CA TRP A 264 -7.64 -18.11 -37.68
C TRP A 264 -7.89 -16.59 -37.63
N GLY A 265 -6.86 -15.79 -37.94
CA GLY A 265 -6.97 -14.35 -37.97
C GLY A 265 -7.99 -13.83 -39.00
N ARG A 266 -8.08 -14.47 -40.18
CA ARG A 266 -9.11 -14.15 -41.17
C ARG A 266 -10.53 -14.48 -40.68
N GLU A 267 -10.71 -15.59 -39.96
CA GLU A 267 -12.01 -15.99 -39.44
C GLU A 267 -12.46 -15.14 -38.25
N LYS A 268 -11.51 -14.61 -37.47
CA LYS A 268 -11.78 -13.84 -36.23
C LYS A 268 -11.55 -12.32 -36.38
N ASP A 269 -11.25 -11.85 -37.57
CA ASP A 269 -10.94 -10.42 -37.86
C ASP A 269 -9.73 -9.92 -37.00
N ILE A 270 -8.69 -10.76 -36.93
CA ILE A 270 -7.45 -10.48 -36.18
C ILE A 270 -6.28 -10.38 -37.16
N GLN A 271 -5.51 -9.30 -37.07
CA GLN A 271 -4.30 -9.10 -37.87
C GLN A 271 -3.12 -9.89 -37.27
N ILE A 272 -2.36 -10.59 -38.10
CA ILE A 272 -1.16 -11.33 -37.68
C ILE A 272 0.08 -10.52 -38.11
N ALA A 273 0.74 -9.88 -37.15
CA ALA A 273 1.92 -9.02 -37.38
C ALA A 273 3.23 -9.62 -36.81
N VAL A 274 3.39 -10.95 -36.86
CA VAL A 274 4.52 -11.68 -36.28
C VAL A 274 5.16 -12.60 -37.31
#